data_180484546fc9c4cd95dc8f08ec0e34e1
#
_entry.id   180484546fc9c4cd95dc8f08ec0e34e1
#
_cell.length_a   1.000
_cell.length_b   1.000
_cell.length_c   1.000
_cell.angle_alpha   90.00
_cell.angle_beta   90.00
_cell.angle_gamma   90.00
#
_symmetry.space_group_name_H-M   'P 1'
#
loop_
_entity.id
_entity.type
_entity.pdbx_description
1 polymer ?
#
loop_
_entity_poly.entity_id
_entity_poly.type
_entity_poly.pdbx_seq_one_letter_code
_entity_poly.pdbx_strand_id
1 'polypeptide(L)'
;YCETCCSPGKRPDPKLAQVYDLPPDLRLPEKTVSQCRWSAYNSELLLHRLLTEEPPATSTATGPAAANHPHSSLRTLDPAKADFFFVPLFPACYLFDCWVKAGWKKTERCNVDESYIQPAMRHIREAYPHWNASGGADHLLVHPMDYVDGYYTEETRAAMNSSTYLVTVGDVRPAPYGSYFRSYRDIVIPSSTHLINSYHVNPRDFVDASGFPLPEPSGAADPKRRLAEAALPYPEIFEPSPTDVGLTTRIGRFFRDLFERRSTPERSMLAIFRGGWGEATDGEAYSLGIRSLFFPSDGDPTTPPFSTAQHHGFASLPDFDIALWSENDDYARRLASTKFGLGPPGYTLDTTRLYEYLAFGVVPVFIGTGPTAGQVLPFERDVDWHGMSISIPRDRAHQVPSILRSITADEYERKRKKVWEEGRRVVLEGREGNVWKLIARQLCRMKRLGVAAGPEIANN
;
A
#
# COMPACT_ATOMS: atom_id res chain seq x y z
N TYR A 1 11.11 7.76 -22.82
CA TYR A 1 10.28 6.85 -22.03
C TYR A 1 10.10 5.57 -22.84
N CYS A 2 10.59 4.44 -22.32
CA CYS A 2 10.64 3.20 -23.09
C CYS A 2 9.27 2.50 -23.01
N GLU A 3 8.42 2.67 -24.03
CA GLU A 3 7.12 1.98 -24.14
C GLU A 3 7.24 0.49 -24.45
N THR A 4 8.45 -0.02 -24.71
CA THR A 4 8.69 -1.41 -25.10
C THR A 4 9.71 -2.05 -24.18
N CYS A 5 9.28 -2.39 -22.94
CA CYS A 5 10.26 -2.82 -21.96
C CYS A 5 10.67 -4.30 -22.01
N CYS A 6 9.90 -5.21 -22.58
CA CYS A 6 10.21 -6.64 -22.50
C CYS A 6 10.85 -7.26 -23.74
N SER A 7 10.83 -6.64 -24.88
CA SER A 7 11.64 -7.02 -26.06
C SER A 7 11.47 -5.95 -27.14
N PRO A 8 12.52 -5.46 -27.76
CA PRO A 8 12.37 -4.57 -28.91
C PRO A 8 11.56 -5.29 -30.00
N GLY A 9 10.29 -4.91 -30.15
CA GLY A 9 9.44 -5.32 -31.27
C GLY A 9 8.47 -6.47 -31.05
N LYS A 10 8.33 -7.10 -29.87
CA LYS A 10 7.45 -8.28 -29.76
C LYS A 10 6.32 -8.24 -28.71
N ARG A 11 6.46 -7.62 -27.55
CA ARG A 11 5.36 -7.47 -26.57
C ARG A 11 5.62 -6.28 -25.64
N PRO A 12 4.61 -5.43 -25.40
CA PRO A 12 4.78 -4.28 -24.51
C PRO A 12 4.86 -4.65 -23.04
N ASP A 13 4.16 -5.70 -22.58
CA ASP A 13 4.04 -6.10 -21.18
C ASP A 13 4.39 -7.58 -20.97
N PRO A 14 5.00 -7.95 -19.83
CA PRO A 14 5.26 -9.35 -19.50
C PRO A 14 3.95 -10.09 -19.25
N LYS A 15 3.94 -11.39 -19.52
CA LYS A 15 2.82 -12.26 -19.22
C LYS A 15 3.02 -12.98 -17.90
N LEU A 16 2.01 -12.89 -17.05
CA LEU A 16 1.96 -13.51 -15.73
C LEU A 16 1.02 -14.71 -15.77
N ALA A 17 1.48 -15.87 -15.37
CA ALA A 17 0.66 -17.05 -15.23
C ALA A 17 0.47 -17.43 -13.76
N GLN A 18 -0.75 -17.77 -13.40
CA GLN A 18 -1.04 -18.52 -12.18
C GLN A 18 -1.45 -19.91 -12.60
N VAL A 19 -0.56 -20.86 -12.41
CA VAL A 19 -0.76 -22.27 -12.83
C VAL A 19 -0.79 -23.23 -11.64
N TYR A 20 -0.43 -22.75 -10.45
CA TYR A 20 -0.36 -23.57 -9.26
C TYR A 20 -1.73 -23.69 -8.61
N ASP A 21 -2.22 -24.91 -8.48
CA ASP A 21 -3.43 -25.25 -7.72
C ASP A 21 -3.01 -26.04 -6.48
N LEU A 22 -3.28 -25.46 -5.33
CA LEU A 22 -2.95 -26.12 -4.06
C LEU A 22 -4.06 -27.09 -3.68
N PRO A 23 -3.72 -28.27 -3.15
CA PRO A 23 -4.71 -29.21 -2.66
C PRO A 23 -5.52 -28.60 -1.48
N PRO A 24 -6.74 -29.08 -1.20
CA PRO A 24 -7.65 -28.47 -0.22
C PRO A 24 -7.06 -28.27 1.18
N ASP A 25 -6.18 -29.17 1.61
CA ASP A 25 -5.50 -29.13 2.91
C ASP A 25 -4.40 -28.06 2.99
N LEU A 26 -3.91 -27.59 1.85
CA LEU A 26 -2.93 -26.49 1.74
C LEU A 26 -3.56 -25.16 1.33
N ARG A 27 -4.87 -25.11 1.08
CA ARG A 27 -5.58 -23.86 0.87
C ARG A 27 -5.98 -23.24 2.20
N LEU A 28 -5.88 -21.93 2.30
CA LEU A 28 -6.44 -21.25 3.46
C LEU A 28 -7.97 -21.47 3.52
N PRO A 29 -8.53 -21.75 4.69
CA PRO A 29 -9.97 -21.85 4.87
C PRO A 29 -10.69 -20.58 4.38
N GLU A 30 -11.85 -20.72 3.75
CA GLU A 30 -12.63 -19.59 3.24
C GLU A 30 -12.91 -18.53 4.32
N LYS A 31 -13.16 -18.96 5.55
CA LYS A 31 -13.31 -18.07 6.71
C LYS A 31 -12.05 -17.23 6.95
N THR A 32 -10.87 -17.84 6.89
CA THR A 32 -9.57 -17.15 7.04
C THR A 32 -9.38 -16.12 5.95
N VAL A 33 -9.62 -16.49 4.69
CA VAL A 33 -9.54 -15.59 3.54
C VAL A 33 -10.52 -14.43 3.70
N SER A 34 -11.75 -14.70 4.10
CA SER A 34 -12.79 -13.70 4.34
C SER A 34 -12.39 -12.70 5.44
N GLN A 35 -11.82 -13.19 6.54
CA GLN A 35 -11.36 -12.31 7.63
C GLN A 35 -10.13 -11.50 7.25
N CYS A 36 -9.15 -12.13 6.61
CA CYS A 36 -7.93 -11.47 6.15
C CYS A 36 -8.22 -10.38 5.11
N ARG A 37 -9.25 -10.55 4.29
CA ARG A 37 -9.68 -9.59 3.27
C ARG A 37 -9.83 -8.17 3.79
N TRP A 38 -10.19 -8.02 5.06
CA TRP A 38 -10.42 -6.74 5.71
C TRP A 38 -9.24 -6.29 6.59
N SER A 39 -8.13 -7.00 6.56
CA SER A 39 -6.94 -6.63 7.31
C SER A 39 -6.04 -5.68 6.50
N ALA A 40 -5.20 -4.92 7.20
CA ALA A 40 -4.16 -4.11 6.57
C ALA A 40 -3.06 -4.94 5.89
N TYR A 41 -3.04 -6.26 6.12
CA TYR A 41 -2.05 -7.19 5.57
C TYR A 41 -2.56 -7.95 4.34
N ASN A 42 -3.68 -7.56 3.74
CA ASN A 42 -4.31 -8.32 2.66
C ASN A 42 -3.75 -8.04 1.26
N SER A 43 -2.64 -7.31 1.13
CA SER A 43 -2.08 -6.97 -0.20
C SER A 43 -1.84 -8.22 -1.07
N GLU A 44 -1.55 -9.37 -0.45
CA GLU A 44 -1.43 -10.66 -1.15
C GLU A 44 -2.74 -11.10 -1.80
N LEU A 45 -3.87 -10.98 -1.08
CA LEU A 45 -5.19 -11.30 -1.63
C LEU A 45 -5.65 -10.29 -2.68
N LEU A 46 -5.40 -9.00 -2.44
CA LEU A 46 -5.73 -7.94 -3.39
C LEU A 46 -4.98 -8.12 -4.70
N LEU A 47 -3.67 -8.34 -4.66
CA LEU A 47 -2.88 -8.58 -5.87
C LEU A 47 -3.32 -9.84 -6.59
N HIS A 48 -3.60 -10.92 -5.87
CA HIS A 48 -4.13 -12.14 -6.44
C HIS A 48 -5.45 -11.90 -7.18
N ARG A 49 -6.39 -11.22 -6.53
CA ARG A 49 -7.69 -10.86 -7.14
C ARG A 49 -7.51 -10.00 -8.38
N LEU A 50 -6.75 -8.93 -8.28
CA LEU A 50 -6.46 -8.03 -9.40
C LEU A 50 -5.82 -8.77 -10.59
N LEU A 51 -5.13 -9.88 -10.35
CA LEU A 51 -4.57 -10.71 -11.42
C LEU A 51 -5.60 -11.72 -11.97
N THR A 52 -6.48 -12.26 -11.14
CA THR A 52 -7.30 -13.43 -11.48
C THR A 52 -8.77 -13.13 -11.77
N GLU A 53 -9.34 -12.09 -11.16
CA GLU A 53 -10.75 -11.75 -11.39
C GLU A 53 -10.93 -11.10 -12.77
N GLU A 54 -11.94 -11.59 -13.49
CA GLU A 54 -12.42 -10.94 -14.69
C GLU A 54 -13.23 -9.70 -14.31
N PRO A 55 -13.21 -8.65 -15.14
CA PRO A 55 -14.06 -7.50 -14.90
C PRO A 55 -15.54 -7.94 -14.85
N PRO A 56 -16.37 -7.37 -13.97
CA PRO A 56 -17.76 -7.75 -13.87
C PRO A 56 -18.44 -7.57 -15.25
N ALA A 57 -19.19 -8.62 -15.66
CA ALA A 57 -19.90 -8.67 -16.94
C ALA A 57 -20.98 -7.58 -17.12
N THR A 58 -21.25 -6.79 -16.08
CA THR A 58 -22.20 -5.67 -16.06
C THR A 58 -21.68 -4.39 -16.71
N SER A 59 -20.41 -4.30 -17.10
CA SER A 59 -19.99 -3.20 -17.96
C SER A 59 -20.50 -3.46 -19.38
N THR A 60 -21.69 -3.00 -19.69
CA THR A 60 -22.28 -2.90 -21.06
C THR A 60 -21.46 -1.96 -21.97
N ALA A 61 -20.22 -1.71 -21.66
CA ALA A 61 -19.28 -0.97 -22.48
C ALA A 61 -18.88 -1.82 -23.69
N THR A 62 -19.74 -1.85 -24.70
CA THR A 62 -19.41 -2.32 -26.08
C THR A 62 -18.52 -1.32 -26.82
N GLY A 63 -17.69 -0.56 -26.13
CA GLY A 63 -16.78 0.43 -26.68
C GLY A 63 -15.30 0.10 -26.36
N PRO A 64 -14.36 0.89 -26.90
CA PRO A 64 -12.92 0.70 -26.64
C PRO A 64 -12.51 0.72 -25.16
N ALA A 65 -13.41 1.08 -24.25
CA ALA A 65 -13.18 1.03 -22.80
C ALA A 65 -13.15 -0.41 -22.24
N ALA A 66 -13.86 -1.38 -22.85
CA ALA A 66 -13.81 -2.78 -22.42
C ALA A 66 -12.46 -3.47 -22.76
N ALA A 67 -11.79 -2.99 -23.79
CA ALA A 67 -10.46 -3.46 -24.18
C ALA A 67 -9.32 -2.92 -23.28
N ASN A 68 -9.62 -1.96 -22.41
CA ASN A 68 -8.64 -1.27 -21.58
C ASN A 68 -8.63 -1.72 -20.12
N HIS A 69 -9.20 -2.89 -19.78
CA HIS A 69 -8.98 -3.47 -18.47
C HIS A 69 -7.49 -3.84 -18.34
N PRO A 70 -6.73 -3.14 -17.50
CA PRO A 70 -5.26 -3.24 -17.47
C PRO A 70 -4.75 -4.63 -17.11
N HIS A 71 -5.59 -5.49 -16.56
CA HIS A 71 -5.23 -6.80 -16.02
C HIS A 71 -5.35 -7.93 -17.05
N SER A 72 -6.29 -7.86 -17.99
CA SER A 72 -6.48 -8.88 -19.03
C SER A 72 -5.27 -8.98 -19.99
N SER A 73 -4.52 -7.88 -20.16
CA SER A 73 -3.32 -7.88 -21.00
C SER A 73 -2.11 -8.54 -20.34
N LEU A 74 -2.03 -8.58 -19.01
CA LEU A 74 -0.90 -9.15 -18.27
C LEU A 74 -1.07 -10.64 -18.01
N ARG A 75 -2.28 -11.11 -17.75
CA ARG A 75 -2.55 -12.51 -17.43
C ARG A 75 -2.46 -13.42 -18.64
N THR A 76 -1.91 -14.62 -18.47
CA THR A 76 -2.03 -15.73 -19.40
C THR A 76 -2.46 -16.99 -18.66
N LEU A 77 -3.32 -17.79 -19.31
CA LEU A 77 -3.69 -19.14 -18.84
C LEU A 77 -2.76 -20.23 -19.42
N ASP A 78 -1.91 -19.86 -20.37
CA ASP A 78 -0.97 -20.75 -21.01
C ASP A 78 0.42 -20.60 -20.39
N PRO A 79 0.90 -21.59 -19.61
CA PRO A 79 2.20 -21.51 -18.96
C PRO A 79 3.36 -21.31 -19.95
N ALA A 80 3.24 -21.86 -21.18
CA ALA A 80 4.27 -21.72 -22.20
C ALA A 80 4.43 -20.29 -22.73
N LYS A 81 3.44 -19.43 -22.49
CA LYS A 81 3.45 -18.01 -22.84
C LYS A 81 3.79 -17.10 -21.66
N ALA A 82 3.95 -17.67 -20.47
CA ALA A 82 4.28 -16.91 -19.27
C ALA A 82 5.73 -16.43 -19.30
N ASP A 83 5.94 -15.21 -18.90
CA ASP A 83 7.26 -14.66 -18.59
C ASP A 83 7.58 -14.81 -17.10
N PHE A 84 6.54 -14.83 -16.25
CA PHE A 84 6.63 -15.03 -14.81
C PHE A 84 5.45 -15.84 -14.29
N PHE A 85 5.65 -16.52 -13.16
CA PHE A 85 4.66 -17.33 -12.46
C PHE A 85 4.30 -16.71 -11.12
N PHE A 86 3.04 -16.42 -10.91
CA PHE A 86 2.54 -15.99 -9.62
C PHE A 86 2.26 -17.19 -8.72
N VAL A 87 2.86 -17.20 -7.53
CA VAL A 87 2.67 -18.27 -6.53
C VAL A 87 1.57 -17.85 -5.56
N PRO A 88 0.41 -18.53 -5.52
CA PRO A 88 -0.74 -18.13 -4.73
C PRO A 88 -0.60 -18.57 -3.25
N LEU A 89 0.45 -18.13 -2.58
CA LEU A 89 0.67 -18.31 -1.15
C LEU A 89 0.30 -17.02 -0.42
N PHE A 90 -0.35 -17.18 0.73
CA PHE A 90 -0.88 -16.08 1.53
C PHE A 90 -0.37 -16.15 2.98
N PRO A 91 0.94 -15.99 3.21
CA PRO A 91 1.56 -16.18 4.52
C PRO A 91 1.09 -15.16 5.55
N ALA A 92 0.83 -13.91 5.15
CA ALA A 92 0.33 -12.90 6.08
C ALA A 92 -1.09 -13.21 6.56
N CYS A 93 -1.96 -13.71 5.66
CA CYS A 93 -3.30 -14.13 6.04
C CYS A 93 -3.28 -15.37 6.96
N TYR A 94 -2.35 -16.30 6.72
CA TYR A 94 -2.14 -17.44 7.62
C TYR A 94 -1.76 -16.98 9.03
N LEU A 95 -0.79 -16.09 9.13
CA LEU A 95 -0.33 -15.52 10.41
C LEU A 95 -1.46 -14.75 11.10
N PHE A 96 -2.19 -13.92 10.37
CA PHE A 96 -3.32 -13.17 10.91
C PHE A 96 -4.38 -14.09 11.53
N ASP A 97 -4.79 -15.14 10.82
CA ASP A 97 -5.76 -16.14 11.34
C ASP A 97 -5.23 -16.85 12.59
N CYS A 98 -3.96 -17.24 12.57
CA CYS A 98 -3.32 -17.88 13.73
C CYS A 98 -3.33 -16.94 14.95
N TRP A 99 -2.96 -15.69 14.80
CA TRP A 99 -2.95 -14.73 15.91
C TRP A 99 -4.34 -14.42 16.43
N VAL A 100 -5.34 -14.31 15.55
CA VAL A 100 -6.74 -14.14 15.95
C VAL A 100 -7.20 -15.34 16.79
N LYS A 101 -6.90 -16.56 16.35
CA LYS A 101 -7.22 -17.78 17.10
C LYS A 101 -6.51 -17.87 18.45
N ALA A 102 -5.26 -17.40 18.50
CA ALA A 102 -4.47 -17.32 19.72
C ALA A 102 -4.90 -16.18 20.68
N GLY A 103 -5.89 -15.35 20.27
CA GLY A 103 -6.33 -14.19 21.03
C GLY A 103 -5.22 -13.14 21.21
N TRP A 104 -4.34 -13.01 20.20
CA TRP A 104 -3.18 -12.13 20.20
C TRP A 104 -2.17 -12.38 21.33
N LYS A 105 -2.15 -13.59 21.88
CA LYS A 105 -1.20 -13.97 22.92
C LYS A 105 0.18 -14.17 22.31
N LYS A 106 1.15 -13.37 22.73
CA LYS A 106 2.56 -13.45 22.28
C LYS A 106 3.23 -14.82 22.62
N THR A 107 2.61 -15.63 23.45
CA THR A 107 3.13 -16.95 23.88
C THR A 107 2.90 -18.08 22.88
N GLU A 108 1.93 -17.92 21.98
CA GLU A 108 1.65 -18.91 20.96
C GLU A 108 2.40 -18.54 19.66
N ARG A 109 3.34 -19.41 19.28
CA ARG A 109 4.07 -19.25 18.02
C ARG A 109 3.24 -19.78 16.87
N CYS A 110 2.88 -18.88 15.95
CA CYS A 110 2.32 -19.25 14.68
C CYS A 110 3.43 -19.69 13.73
N ASN A 111 3.55 -20.99 13.50
CA ASN A 111 4.56 -21.56 12.64
C ASN A 111 4.09 -21.60 11.18
N VAL A 112 4.15 -20.46 10.50
CA VAL A 112 3.72 -20.35 9.09
C VAL A 112 4.63 -21.15 8.16
N ASP A 113 5.90 -21.29 8.50
CA ASP A 113 6.89 -21.97 7.67
C ASP A 113 6.59 -23.47 7.57
N GLU A 114 6.68 -24.19 8.69
CA GLU A 114 6.50 -25.64 8.73
C GLU A 114 5.04 -26.06 8.43
N SER A 115 4.07 -25.25 8.87
CA SER A 115 2.66 -25.61 8.76
C SER A 115 2.02 -25.24 7.43
N TYR A 116 2.61 -24.31 6.67
CA TYR A 116 2.00 -23.80 5.44
C TYR A 116 2.99 -23.68 4.28
N ILE A 117 4.08 -22.94 4.44
CA ILE A 117 4.98 -22.62 3.31
C ILE A 117 5.73 -23.85 2.82
N GLN A 118 6.39 -24.61 3.72
CA GLN A 118 7.15 -25.78 3.32
C GLN A 118 6.30 -26.86 2.65
N PRO A 119 5.13 -27.25 3.20
CA PRO A 119 4.24 -28.21 2.53
C PRO A 119 3.76 -27.73 1.16
N ALA A 120 3.38 -26.45 1.05
CA ALA A 120 2.91 -25.89 -0.22
C ALA A 120 4.03 -25.82 -1.26
N MET A 121 5.23 -25.41 -0.88
CA MET A 121 6.39 -25.39 -1.78
C MET A 121 6.83 -26.79 -2.21
N ARG A 122 6.72 -27.78 -1.34
CA ARG A 122 6.97 -29.19 -1.69
C ARG A 122 5.98 -29.63 -2.76
N HIS A 123 4.68 -29.41 -2.54
CA HIS A 123 3.64 -29.74 -3.51
C HIS A 123 3.89 -29.07 -4.87
N ILE A 124 4.21 -27.77 -4.88
CA ILE A 124 4.50 -27.03 -6.12
C ILE A 124 5.64 -27.67 -6.90
N ARG A 125 6.73 -28.07 -6.23
CA ARG A 125 7.90 -28.68 -6.88
C ARG A 125 7.64 -30.10 -7.38
N GLU A 126 6.78 -30.85 -6.70
CA GLU A 126 6.45 -32.21 -7.06
C GLU A 126 5.37 -32.29 -8.16
N ALA A 127 4.35 -31.42 -8.08
CA ALA A 127 3.21 -31.47 -8.99
C ALA A 127 3.40 -30.68 -10.29
N TYR A 128 4.34 -29.72 -10.32
CA TYR A 128 4.49 -28.81 -11.46
C TYR A 128 5.96 -28.67 -11.89
N PRO A 129 6.22 -28.64 -13.21
CA PRO A 129 7.60 -28.55 -13.71
C PRO A 129 8.21 -27.15 -13.65
N HIS A 130 7.37 -26.11 -13.55
CA HIS A 130 7.78 -24.72 -13.81
C HIS A 130 8.79 -24.19 -12.78
N TRP A 131 8.56 -24.47 -11.47
CA TRP A 131 9.51 -24.09 -10.42
C TRP A 131 10.88 -24.71 -10.66
N ASN A 132 10.91 -26.01 -10.92
CA ASN A 132 12.17 -26.75 -11.07
C ASN A 132 12.93 -26.35 -12.34
N ALA A 133 12.21 -25.94 -13.40
CA ALA A 133 12.81 -25.51 -14.66
C ALA A 133 13.66 -24.24 -14.53
N SER A 134 13.30 -23.33 -13.63
CA SER A 134 13.99 -22.04 -13.41
C SER A 134 14.67 -21.94 -12.03
N GLY A 135 14.51 -22.97 -11.18
CA GLY A 135 14.88 -22.86 -9.75
C GLY A 135 14.15 -21.74 -9.03
N GLY A 136 12.95 -21.35 -9.50
CA GLY A 136 12.13 -20.29 -8.96
C GLY A 136 12.48 -18.88 -9.46
N ALA A 137 13.44 -18.71 -10.37
CA ALA A 137 13.95 -17.38 -10.76
C ALA A 137 12.91 -16.49 -11.48
N ASP A 138 11.92 -17.09 -12.11
CA ASP A 138 10.80 -16.42 -12.77
C ASP A 138 9.50 -16.44 -11.93
N HIS A 139 9.61 -16.70 -10.61
CA HIS A 139 8.47 -16.80 -9.72
C HIS A 139 8.32 -15.57 -8.82
N LEU A 140 7.06 -15.19 -8.60
CA LEU A 140 6.68 -14.04 -7.77
C LEU A 140 5.94 -14.54 -6.52
N LEU A 141 6.41 -14.13 -5.35
CA LEU A 141 5.77 -14.37 -4.06
C LEU A 141 5.42 -13.03 -3.40
N VAL A 142 4.27 -12.94 -2.74
CA VAL A 142 3.83 -11.70 -2.08
C VAL A 142 4.06 -11.81 -0.58
N HIS A 143 4.78 -10.86 -0.02
CA HIS A 143 5.08 -10.77 1.42
C HIS A 143 4.69 -9.38 1.95
N PRO A 144 3.39 -9.18 2.28
CA PRO A 144 2.84 -7.85 2.56
C PRO A 144 2.90 -7.45 4.03
N MET A 145 3.63 -8.15 4.83
CA MET A 145 3.72 -7.94 6.27
C MET A 145 5.10 -7.42 6.66
N ASP A 146 5.19 -6.90 7.87
CA ASP A 146 6.39 -6.25 8.41
C ASP A 146 7.70 -6.97 8.05
N TYR A 147 7.81 -8.24 8.39
CA TYR A 147 8.96 -9.08 8.06
C TYR A 147 8.52 -10.53 7.97
N VAL A 148 7.53 -10.81 7.12
CA VAL A 148 6.92 -12.16 7.05
C VAL A 148 7.92 -13.25 6.72
N ASP A 149 8.92 -12.96 5.91
CA ASP A 149 10.04 -13.87 5.60
C ASP A 149 10.97 -14.11 6.80
N GLY A 150 10.92 -13.29 7.83
CA GLY A 150 11.56 -13.51 9.11
C GLY A 150 10.98 -14.69 9.91
N TYR A 151 9.77 -15.12 9.56
CA TYR A 151 9.15 -16.32 10.14
C TYR A 151 9.61 -17.61 9.46
N TYR A 152 10.37 -17.52 8.36
CA TYR A 152 10.89 -18.67 7.63
C TYR A 152 12.23 -19.11 8.20
N THR A 153 12.48 -20.43 8.14
CA THR A 153 13.80 -20.97 8.41
C THR A 153 14.81 -20.51 7.34
N GLU A 154 16.08 -20.59 7.64
CA GLU A 154 17.13 -20.27 6.67
C GLU A 154 17.07 -21.20 5.45
N GLU A 155 16.72 -22.47 5.67
CA GLU A 155 16.53 -23.45 4.59
C GLU A 155 15.41 -23.03 3.64
N THR A 156 14.25 -22.62 4.17
CA THR A 156 13.11 -22.15 3.37
C THR A 156 13.46 -20.89 2.60
N ARG A 157 14.12 -19.91 3.24
CA ARG A 157 14.61 -18.71 2.55
C ARG A 157 15.60 -19.03 1.45
N ALA A 158 16.56 -19.91 1.72
CA ALA A 158 17.55 -20.34 0.72
C ALA A 158 16.88 -21.03 -0.48
N ALA A 159 15.89 -21.89 -0.22
CA ALA A 159 15.13 -22.60 -1.24
C ALA A 159 14.29 -21.69 -2.16
N MET A 160 13.92 -20.51 -1.69
CA MET A 160 13.15 -19.50 -2.44
C MET A 160 13.99 -18.29 -2.86
N ASN A 161 15.30 -18.30 -2.61
CA ASN A 161 16.16 -17.12 -2.82
C ASN A 161 16.26 -16.65 -4.26
N SER A 162 16.00 -17.52 -5.23
CA SER A 162 15.97 -17.15 -6.65
C SER A 162 14.72 -16.37 -7.06
N SER A 163 13.65 -16.47 -6.28
CA SER A 163 12.36 -15.83 -6.60
C SER A 163 12.38 -14.32 -6.33
N THR A 164 11.47 -13.60 -6.95
CA THR A 164 11.22 -12.18 -6.67
C THR A 164 10.12 -12.04 -5.62
N TYR A 165 10.42 -11.34 -4.53
CA TYR A 165 9.42 -11.03 -3.53
C TYR A 165 8.77 -9.68 -3.82
N LEU A 166 7.44 -9.64 -3.72
CA LEU A 166 6.66 -8.42 -3.70
C LEU A 166 6.41 -8.07 -2.23
N VAL A 167 7.14 -7.10 -1.71
CA VAL A 167 7.17 -6.75 -0.27
C VAL A 167 6.59 -5.38 -0.03
N THR A 168 5.97 -5.15 1.13
CA THR A 168 5.51 -3.80 1.52
C THR A 168 6.59 -3.02 2.26
N VAL A 169 7.59 -3.69 2.82
CA VAL A 169 8.66 -3.06 3.59
C VAL A 169 9.99 -3.15 2.84
N GLY A 170 10.40 -2.04 2.23
CA GLY A 170 11.69 -1.91 1.54
C GLY A 170 12.78 -1.37 2.46
N ASP A 171 13.13 -2.09 3.53
CA ASP A 171 14.11 -1.64 4.52
C ASP A 171 15.49 -2.18 4.20
N VAL A 172 16.43 -1.29 3.86
CA VAL A 172 17.82 -1.63 3.52
C VAL A 172 18.79 -1.39 4.68
N ARG A 173 18.28 -1.06 5.87
CA ARG A 173 19.13 -0.88 7.05
C ARG A 173 19.77 -2.23 7.45
N PRO A 174 20.99 -2.21 8.02
CA PRO A 174 21.62 -3.44 8.49
C PRO A 174 20.87 -4.05 9.68
N ALA A 175 21.04 -5.36 9.87
CA ALA A 175 20.55 -6.03 11.07
C ALA A 175 21.01 -5.30 12.37
N PRO A 176 20.21 -5.30 13.45
CA PRO A 176 18.93 -6.04 13.60
C PRO A 176 17.69 -5.32 13.05
N TYR A 177 17.82 -4.15 12.48
CA TYR A 177 16.70 -3.30 12.06
C TYR A 177 16.19 -3.59 10.65
N GLY A 178 17.04 -4.15 9.77
CA GLY A 178 16.70 -4.44 8.39
C GLY A 178 15.81 -5.66 8.22
N SER A 179 15.09 -5.68 7.12
CA SER A 179 14.35 -6.84 6.63
C SER A 179 15.28 -7.74 5.79
N TYR A 180 14.77 -8.90 5.36
CA TYR A 180 15.43 -9.72 4.35
C TYR A 180 15.26 -9.17 2.92
N PHE A 181 14.80 -7.92 2.78
CA PHE A 181 14.60 -7.25 1.51
C PHE A 181 15.88 -7.16 0.68
N ARG A 182 15.80 -7.59 -0.57
CA ARG A 182 16.92 -7.62 -1.51
C ARG A 182 16.68 -6.55 -2.59
N SER A 183 17.26 -5.39 -2.44
CA SER A 183 17.03 -4.22 -3.30
C SER A 183 17.35 -4.45 -4.79
N TYR A 184 18.15 -5.46 -5.10
CA TYR A 184 18.48 -5.85 -6.47
C TYR A 184 17.46 -6.80 -7.10
N ARG A 185 16.61 -7.48 -6.30
CA ARG A 185 15.69 -8.53 -6.77
C ARG A 185 14.24 -8.31 -6.37
N ASP A 186 13.99 -7.81 -5.17
CA ASP A 186 12.63 -7.66 -4.67
C ASP A 186 11.99 -6.35 -5.12
N ILE A 187 10.67 -6.35 -5.20
CA ILE A 187 9.88 -5.18 -5.62
C ILE A 187 9.07 -4.70 -4.43
N VAL A 188 9.27 -3.44 -4.05
CA VAL A 188 8.43 -2.83 -3.03
C VAL A 188 7.09 -2.45 -3.67
N ILE A 189 6.03 -2.97 -3.06
CA ILE A 189 4.63 -2.71 -3.42
C ILE A 189 3.94 -1.89 -2.33
N PRO A 190 2.88 -1.17 -2.63
CA PRO A 190 2.11 -0.49 -1.60
C PRO A 190 1.41 -1.47 -0.66
N SER A 191 1.31 -1.10 0.62
CA SER A 191 0.43 -1.78 1.56
C SER A 191 -1.03 -1.46 1.25
N SER A 192 -1.94 -2.36 1.62
CA SER A 192 -3.36 -2.06 1.58
C SER A 192 -3.72 -1.02 2.64
N THR A 193 -4.74 -0.23 2.37
CA THR A 193 -5.17 0.83 3.27
C THR A 193 -6.22 0.31 4.26
N HIS A 194 -6.12 0.75 5.50
CA HIS A 194 -7.11 0.37 6.50
C HIS A 194 -8.45 1.08 6.26
N LEU A 195 -8.39 2.37 5.95
CA LEU A 195 -9.56 3.20 5.73
C LEU A 195 -10.39 2.75 4.52
N ILE A 196 -9.75 2.53 3.37
CA ILE A 196 -10.46 2.17 2.14
C ILE A 196 -10.85 0.70 2.17
N ASN A 197 -9.92 -0.17 2.54
CA ASN A 197 -10.12 -1.60 2.48
C ASN A 197 -11.00 -2.15 3.61
N SER A 198 -10.70 -1.79 4.88
CA SER A 198 -11.40 -2.33 6.03
C SER A 198 -12.71 -1.59 6.33
N TYR A 199 -12.73 -0.28 6.13
CA TYR A 199 -13.91 0.56 6.41
C TYR A 199 -14.68 0.98 5.16
N HIS A 200 -14.30 0.51 3.97
CA HIS A 200 -14.98 0.76 2.69
C HIS A 200 -15.21 2.24 2.40
N VAL A 201 -14.30 3.09 2.81
CA VAL A 201 -14.38 4.52 2.57
C VAL A 201 -13.97 4.81 1.13
N ASN A 202 -14.87 5.43 0.36
CA ASN A 202 -14.54 5.92 -0.96
C ASN A 202 -14.01 7.37 -0.87
N PRO A 203 -12.75 7.64 -1.23
CA PRO A 203 -12.18 8.99 -1.18
C PRO A 203 -12.98 10.02 -1.99
N ARG A 204 -13.65 9.61 -3.06
CA ARG A 204 -14.47 10.51 -3.90
C ARG A 204 -15.73 11.05 -3.22
N ASP A 205 -16.13 10.45 -2.11
CA ASP A 205 -17.22 11.01 -1.28
C ASP A 205 -16.76 12.23 -0.47
N PHE A 206 -15.46 12.49 -0.42
CA PHE A 206 -14.83 13.51 0.43
C PHE A 206 -13.99 14.52 -0.34
N VAL A 207 -13.48 14.14 -1.52
CA VAL A 207 -12.67 15.01 -2.38
C VAL A 207 -13.18 15.00 -3.81
N ASP A 208 -13.09 16.17 -4.46
CA ASP A 208 -13.50 16.35 -5.85
C ASP A 208 -12.51 15.73 -6.87
N ALA A 209 -12.81 15.89 -8.16
CA ALA A 209 -11.95 15.39 -9.23
C ALA A 209 -10.55 16.04 -9.28
N SER A 210 -10.31 17.12 -8.56
CA SER A 210 -9.02 17.81 -8.43
C SER A 210 -8.34 17.57 -7.08
N GLY A 211 -8.96 16.76 -6.21
CA GLY A 211 -8.44 16.41 -4.88
C GLY A 211 -8.65 17.50 -3.83
N PHE A 212 -9.62 18.37 -4.01
CA PHE A 212 -10.04 19.33 -2.99
C PHE A 212 -11.20 18.78 -2.16
N PRO A 213 -11.31 19.19 -0.86
CA PRO A 213 -12.41 18.75 -0.01
C PRO A 213 -13.77 19.09 -0.63
N LEU A 214 -14.71 18.15 -0.56
CA LEU A 214 -16.11 18.43 -0.88
C LEU A 214 -16.78 19.15 0.31
N PRO A 215 -17.73 20.07 0.04
CA PRO A 215 -18.51 20.68 1.10
C PRO A 215 -19.31 19.60 1.85
N GLU A 216 -19.60 19.85 3.12
CA GLU A 216 -20.43 18.93 3.90
C GLU A 216 -21.80 18.76 3.24
N PRO A 217 -22.27 17.52 3.01
CA PRO A 217 -23.63 17.31 2.55
C PRO A 217 -24.59 17.84 3.60
N SER A 218 -25.50 18.72 3.20
CA SER A 218 -26.59 19.20 4.05
C SER A 218 -27.50 18.02 4.42
N GLY A 219 -27.26 17.40 5.57
CA GLY A 219 -27.95 16.20 6.05
C GLY A 219 -27.00 14.98 6.06
N ALA A 220 -26.23 14.88 7.14
CA ALA A 220 -25.30 13.78 7.33
C ALA A 220 -26.02 12.43 7.36
N ALA A 221 -25.87 11.63 6.31
CA ALA A 221 -26.20 10.21 6.37
C ALA A 221 -25.24 9.54 7.36
N ASP A 222 -25.79 8.86 8.36
CA ASP A 222 -25.08 8.13 9.40
C ASP A 222 -24.01 7.20 8.77
N PRO A 223 -22.72 7.33 9.14
CA PRO A 223 -21.67 6.45 8.64
C PRO A 223 -21.97 4.96 8.86
N LYS A 224 -22.71 4.61 9.93
CA LYS A 224 -23.13 3.23 10.23
C LYS A 224 -24.16 2.68 9.23
N ARG A 225 -24.95 3.53 8.59
CA ARG A 225 -25.91 3.12 7.55
C ARG A 225 -25.18 2.70 6.26
N ARG A 226 -24.04 3.34 5.95
CA ARG A 226 -23.21 2.99 4.78
C ARG A 226 -22.50 1.66 4.95
N LEU A 227 -22.10 1.28 6.18
CA LEU A 227 -21.49 -0.02 6.48
C LEU A 227 -22.47 -1.18 6.24
N ALA A 228 -23.76 -0.99 6.52
CA ALA A 228 -24.80 -2.01 6.29
C ALA A 228 -25.13 -2.19 4.79
N GLU A 229 -24.97 -1.14 3.99
CA GLU A 229 -25.19 -1.17 2.53
C GLU A 229 -23.93 -1.65 1.76
N ALA A 230 -22.76 -1.60 2.35
CA ALA A 230 -21.48 -2.00 1.77
C ALA A 230 -21.20 -3.52 1.79
N ALA A 231 -22.18 -4.35 2.13
CA ALA A 231 -22.10 -5.81 1.96
C ALA A 231 -22.09 -6.24 0.47
N LEU A 232 -22.05 -5.29 -0.45
CA LEU A 232 -21.90 -5.50 -1.89
C LEU A 232 -20.41 -5.70 -2.28
N PRO A 233 -20.13 -6.48 -3.33
CA PRO A 233 -18.77 -6.73 -3.79
C PRO A 233 -18.11 -5.41 -4.19
N TYR A 234 -16.97 -5.10 -3.59
CA TYR A 234 -16.10 -3.94 -3.80
C TYR A 234 -16.73 -2.77 -4.54
N PRO A 235 -17.06 -1.66 -3.86
CA PRO A 235 -17.47 -0.45 -4.55
C PRO A 235 -16.38 -0.07 -5.56
N GLU A 236 -16.80 0.37 -6.73
CA GLU A 236 -15.93 0.90 -7.76
C GLU A 236 -15.37 2.24 -7.30
N ILE A 237 -14.35 2.16 -6.46
CA ILE A 237 -13.85 3.26 -5.61
C ILE A 237 -13.42 4.49 -6.40
N PHE A 238 -13.20 4.36 -7.71
CA PHE A 238 -12.71 5.46 -8.55
C PHE A 238 -13.43 5.60 -9.91
N GLU A 239 -14.63 5.05 -10.09
CA GLU A 239 -15.39 5.36 -11.31
C GLU A 239 -16.10 6.71 -11.23
N PRO A 240 -16.13 7.49 -12.32
CA PRO A 240 -16.98 8.67 -12.40
C PRO A 240 -18.44 8.24 -12.33
N SER A 241 -19.26 9.01 -11.60
CA SER A 241 -20.70 8.81 -11.58
C SER A 241 -21.26 8.76 -13.01
N PRO A 242 -22.22 7.85 -13.33
CA PRO A 242 -22.83 7.75 -14.65
C PRO A 242 -23.49 9.04 -15.17
N THR A 243 -23.67 10.05 -14.33
CA THR A 243 -24.25 11.34 -14.67
C THR A 243 -23.29 12.30 -15.39
N ASP A 244 -22.01 11.95 -15.55
CA ASP A 244 -21.00 12.84 -16.13
C ASP A 244 -20.77 12.66 -17.64
N VAL A 245 -21.60 11.90 -18.36
CA VAL A 245 -21.45 11.68 -19.80
C VAL A 245 -22.48 12.51 -20.59
N GLY A 246 -22.21 13.79 -20.76
CA GLY A 246 -22.97 14.66 -21.66
C GLY A 246 -22.06 15.72 -22.31
N LEU A 247 -22.13 15.81 -23.64
CA LEU A 247 -21.32 16.71 -24.49
C LEU A 247 -21.55 18.22 -24.19
N THR A 248 -22.55 18.57 -23.40
CA THR A 248 -22.79 19.93 -22.87
C THR A 248 -21.83 20.35 -21.76
N THR A 249 -20.99 19.42 -21.27
CA THR A 249 -20.19 19.57 -20.06
C THR A 249 -18.85 20.29 -20.27
N ARG A 250 -18.31 20.43 -21.48
CA ARG A 250 -17.03 21.13 -21.67
C ARG A 250 -17.17 22.65 -21.50
N ILE A 251 -18.23 23.22 -22.02
CA ILE A 251 -18.50 24.68 -21.89
C ILE A 251 -19.05 24.96 -20.48
N GLY A 252 -19.93 24.13 -19.96
CA GLY A 252 -20.42 24.22 -18.58
C GLY A 252 -19.34 24.04 -17.53
N ARG A 253 -18.34 23.16 -17.76
CA ARG A 253 -17.18 23.01 -16.89
C ARG A 253 -16.29 24.26 -16.90
N PHE A 254 -16.00 24.81 -18.07
CA PHE A 254 -15.21 26.05 -18.20
C PHE A 254 -15.85 27.23 -17.46
N PHE A 255 -17.18 27.40 -17.58
CA PHE A 255 -17.89 28.45 -16.84
C PHE A 255 -18.04 28.11 -15.35
N ARG A 256 -18.22 26.85 -14.98
CA ARG A 256 -18.24 26.41 -13.58
C ARG A 256 -16.87 26.66 -12.94
N ASP A 257 -15.77 26.25 -13.56
CA ASP A 257 -14.40 26.50 -13.10
C ASP A 257 -14.07 28.01 -13.00
N LEU A 258 -14.68 28.83 -13.84
CA LEU A 258 -14.50 30.29 -13.81
C LEU A 258 -15.33 30.96 -12.70
N PHE A 259 -16.52 30.44 -12.40
CA PHE A 259 -17.42 30.98 -11.37
C PHE A 259 -17.28 30.30 -10.01
N GLU A 260 -16.91 29.02 -9.96
CA GLU A 260 -16.67 28.25 -8.72
C GLU A 260 -15.27 28.49 -8.12
N ARG A 261 -14.35 29.20 -8.78
CA ARG A 261 -13.13 29.71 -8.13
C ARG A 261 -13.38 30.57 -6.88
N ARG A 262 -14.66 30.73 -6.50
CA ARG A 262 -15.05 31.56 -5.35
C ARG A 262 -15.17 30.82 -4.02
N SER A 263 -15.06 29.49 -3.94
CA SER A 263 -14.99 28.78 -2.65
C SER A 263 -14.70 27.28 -2.78
N THR A 264 -13.59 26.88 -3.42
CA THR A 264 -13.07 25.54 -3.08
C THR A 264 -12.74 25.57 -1.59
N PRO A 265 -13.32 24.66 -0.77
CA PRO A 265 -13.01 24.63 0.65
C PRO A 265 -11.51 24.43 0.80
N GLU A 266 -10.84 25.44 1.32
CA GLU A 266 -9.41 25.34 1.59
C GLU A 266 -9.19 24.28 2.67
N ARG A 267 -8.13 23.48 2.54
CA ARG A 267 -7.74 22.53 3.59
C ARG A 267 -7.34 23.33 4.84
N SER A 268 -8.19 23.28 5.85
CA SER A 268 -8.11 24.15 7.05
C SER A 268 -7.07 23.67 8.07
N MET A 269 -6.80 22.34 8.11
CA MET A 269 -5.83 21.75 9.04
C MET A 269 -4.46 21.63 8.38
N LEU A 270 -3.42 21.96 9.15
CA LEU A 270 -2.04 21.85 8.66
C LEU A 270 -1.60 20.38 8.56
N ALA A 271 -1.75 19.61 9.63
CA ALA A 271 -1.28 18.24 9.66
C ALA A 271 -2.22 17.28 10.40
N ILE A 272 -2.21 16.01 10.00
CA ILE A 272 -3.01 14.94 10.62
C ILE A 272 -2.18 13.70 10.92
N PHE A 273 -2.50 13.03 12.02
CA PHE A 273 -2.06 11.69 12.34
C PHE A 273 -3.13 10.94 13.14
N ARG A 274 -3.39 9.68 12.77
CA ARG A 274 -4.19 8.73 13.53
C ARG A 274 -3.39 7.46 13.76
N GLY A 275 -3.17 7.10 15.02
CA GLY A 275 -2.46 5.87 15.37
C GLY A 275 -1.94 5.85 16.79
N GLY A 276 -1.55 4.67 17.28
CA GLY A 276 -0.96 4.50 18.59
C GLY A 276 0.46 5.03 18.69
N TRP A 277 0.91 5.20 19.94
CA TRP A 277 2.31 5.52 20.26
C TRP A 277 3.17 4.28 20.53
N GLY A 278 2.60 3.05 20.50
CA GLY A 278 3.24 1.81 20.92
C GLY A 278 2.89 1.42 22.35
N GLU A 279 3.45 0.32 22.79
CA GLU A 279 3.36 -0.10 24.20
C GLU A 279 4.49 0.58 24.99
N ALA A 280 4.25 0.87 26.26
CA ALA A 280 5.24 1.50 27.16
C ALA A 280 6.55 0.70 27.28
N THR A 281 6.50 -0.60 27.00
CA THR A 281 7.65 -1.53 26.99
C THR A 281 8.48 -1.47 25.73
N ASP A 282 7.97 -0.89 24.65
CA ASP A 282 8.64 -0.91 23.34
C ASP A 282 9.79 0.12 23.24
N GLY A 283 9.77 1.13 24.09
CA GLY A 283 10.83 2.12 24.17
C GLY A 283 11.09 2.83 22.84
N GLU A 284 12.36 3.16 22.59
CA GLU A 284 12.81 3.73 21.30
C GLU A 284 12.71 2.74 20.13
N ALA A 285 12.52 1.45 20.39
CA ALA A 285 12.36 0.44 19.33
C ALA A 285 11.11 0.70 18.52
N TYR A 286 10.03 1.17 19.16
CA TYR A 286 8.83 1.55 18.44
C TYR A 286 8.94 2.96 17.87
N SER A 287 8.65 3.09 16.59
CA SER A 287 8.62 4.40 15.90
C SER A 287 9.94 5.20 15.97
N LEU A 288 11.06 4.55 16.29
CA LEU A 288 12.33 5.23 16.53
C LEU A 288 12.23 6.36 17.59
N GLY A 289 11.28 6.26 18.52
CA GLY A 289 10.96 7.29 19.50
C GLY A 289 10.21 8.52 18.98
N ILE A 290 9.88 8.58 17.67
CA ILE A 290 9.31 9.79 17.04
C ILE A 290 7.89 10.07 17.51
N ARG A 291 7.06 9.03 17.70
CA ARG A 291 5.65 9.24 18.08
C ARG A 291 5.48 9.82 19.48
N SER A 292 6.49 9.72 20.34
CA SER A 292 6.49 10.39 21.63
C SER A 292 6.40 11.93 21.54
N LEU A 293 6.84 12.50 20.40
CA LEU A 293 6.73 13.93 20.14
C LEU A 293 5.28 14.37 19.79
N PHE A 294 4.43 13.43 19.47
CA PHE A 294 3.07 13.73 19.00
C PHE A 294 2.10 13.97 20.14
N PHE A 295 2.26 13.26 21.25
CA PHE A 295 1.35 13.27 22.38
C PHE A 295 1.96 13.95 23.59
N PRO A 296 1.16 14.70 24.38
CA PRO A 296 1.65 15.34 25.58
C PRO A 296 2.07 14.29 26.61
N SER A 297 3.10 14.60 27.39
CA SER A 297 3.44 13.88 28.61
C SER A 297 2.79 14.61 29.78
N ASP A 298 1.85 13.96 30.40
CA ASP A 298 1.13 14.45 31.58
C ASP A 298 1.66 13.82 32.89
N GLY A 299 2.75 13.05 32.81
CA GLY A 299 3.30 12.34 33.97
C GLY A 299 2.51 11.10 34.37
N ASP A 300 1.52 10.71 33.58
CA ASP A 300 0.79 9.45 33.73
C ASP A 300 1.73 8.27 33.37
N PRO A 301 1.86 7.24 34.24
CA PRO A 301 2.67 6.05 33.96
C PRO A 301 2.16 5.24 32.77
N THR A 302 0.94 5.51 32.26
CA THR A 302 0.41 4.94 31.01
C THR A 302 0.84 5.73 29.78
N THR A 303 1.45 6.91 29.96
CA THR A 303 1.99 7.74 28.89
C THR A 303 3.44 7.32 28.59
N PRO A 304 3.89 7.30 27.33
CA PRO A 304 5.23 6.86 26.98
C PRO A 304 6.32 7.62 27.74
N PRO A 305 7.36 6.94 28.29
CA PRO A 305 8.36 7.52 29.18
C PRO A 305 9.35 8.48 28.51
N PHE A 306 9.12 8.89 27.27
CA PHE A 306 10.09 9.62 26.45
C PHE A 306 9.87 11.12 26.36
N SER A 307 8.84 11.68 26.98
CA SER A 307 8.70 13.11 27.00
C SER A 307 9.35 13.66 28.28
N THR A 308 10.45 14.33 28.10
CA THR A 308 10.97 15.23 29.13
C THR A 308 9.89 16.26 29.46
N ALA A 309 9.62 16.45 30.70
CA ALA A 309 8.47 17.15 31.33
C ALA A 309 8.10 18.59 30.87
N GLN A 310 8.43 18.97 29.65
CA GLN A 310 8.18 20.32 29.12
C GLN A 310 7.63 20.35 27.67
N HIS A 311 7.31 19.23 27.04
CA HIS A 311 6.75 19.23 25.69
C HIS A 311 5.25 18.95 25.71
N HIS A 312 4.45 20.01 25.51
CA HIS A 312 3.09 19.86 24.99
C HIS A 312 3.20 19.22 23.60
N GLY A 313 3.00 17.94 23.43
CA GLY A 313 3.17 17.24 22.15
C GLY A 313 2.48 17.93 20.97
N PHE A 314 2.76 17.53 19.74
CA PHE A 314 2.14 18.17 18.56
C PHE A 314 0.61 18.14 18.59
N ALA A 315 0.00 17.20 19.33
CA ALA A 315 -1.44 17.14 19.55
C ALA A 315 -2.04 18.39 20.24
N SER A 316 -1.22 19.18 20.93
CA SER A 316 -1.68 20.44 21.55
C SER A 316 -1.70 21.64 20.60
N LEU A 317 -1.16 21.48 19.39
CA LEU A 317 -1.13 22.57 18.41
C LEU A 317 -2.49 22.70 17.70
N PRO A 318 -3.05 23.91 17.59
CA PRO A 318 -4.42 24.10 17.08
C PRO A 318 -4.59 23.78 15.60
N ASP A 319 -3.51 23.78 14.84
CA ASP A 319 -3.45 23.44 13.40
C ASP A 319 -3.04 21.99 13.13
N PHE A 320 -2.87 21.16 14.18
CA PHE A 320 -2.54 19.74 14.09
C PHE A 320 -3.70 18.89 14.61
N ASP A 321 -4.13 17.92 13.83
CA ASP A 321 -5.17 16.98 14.19
C ASP A 321 -4.54 15.59 14.48
N ILE A 322 -4.07 15.42 15.71
CA ILE A 322 -3.36 14.21 16.15
C ILE A 322 -4.18 13.51 17.22
N ALA A 323 -4.53 12.25 17.01
CA ALA A 323 -5.24 11.44 17.97
C ALA A 323 -4.93 9.94 17.79
N LEU A 324 -5.34 9.16 18.80
CA LEU A 324 -5.41 7.71 18.66
C LEU A 324 -6.45 7.34 17.61
N TRP A 325 -6.26 6.17 17.01
CA TRP A 325 -7.27 5.62 16.14
C TRP A 325 -8.56 5.32 16.92
N SER A 326 -9.69 5.67 16.33
CA SER A 326 -11.02 5.37 16.87
C SER A 326 -11.98 5.08 15.72
N GLU A 327 -12.78 4.03 15.85
CA GLU A 327 -13.83 3.67 14.87
C GLU A 327 -14.95 4.72 14.75
N ASN A 328 -15.09 5.56 15.76
CA ASN A 328 -16.11 6.63 15.80
C ASN A 328 -15.58 7.98 15.29
N ASP A 329 -14.31 8.04 14.85
CA ASP A 329 -13.71 9.24 14.30
C ASP A 329 -14.16 9.48 12.86
N ASP A 330 -14.52 10.72 12.53
CA ASP A 330 -14.74 11.13 11.12
C ASP A 330 -13.40 11.37 10.41
N TYR A 331 -12.55 10.35 10.46
CA TYR A 331 -11.17 10.41 9.98
C TYR A 331 -11.11 10.76 8.49
N ALA A 332 -11.99 10.19 7.68
CA ALA A 332 -12.01 10.44 6.23
C ALA A 332 -12.25 11.94 5.91
N ARG A 333 -13.17 12.57 6.61
CA ARG A 333 -13.45 14.00 6.44
C ARG A 333 -12.31 14.88 6.95
N ARG A 334 -11.77 14.55 8.11
CA ARG A 334 -10.60 15.22 8.69
C ARG A 334 -9.40 15.11 7.75
N LEU A 335 -9.19 13.91 7.16
CA LEU A 335 -8.15 13.67 6.18
C LEU A 335 -8.34 14.55 4.94
N ALA A 336 -9.55 14.60 4.38
CA ALA A 336 -9.86 15.46 3.24
C ALA A 336 -9.59 16.95 3.52
N SER A 337 -9.79 17.43 4.76
CA SER A 337 -9.58 18.83 5.14
C SER A 337 -8.15 19.18 5.58
N THR A 338 -7.19 18.25 5.48
CA THR A 338 -5.82 18.42 5.98
C THR A 338 -4.80 18.55 4.84
N LYS A 339 -3.79 19.42 5.02
CA LYS A 339 -2.71 19.65 4.04
C LYS A 339 -1.67 18.54 4.04
N PHE A 340 -1.18 18.12 5.22
CA PHE A 340 -0.06 17.21 5.40
C PHE A 340 -0.45 15.99 6.25
N GLY A 341 -0.06 14.79 5.80
CA GLY A 341 -0.24 13.56 6.53
C GLY A 341 1.07 13.08 7.16
N LEU A 342 1.13 12.98 8.49
CA LEU A 342 2.35 12.62 9.19
C LEU A 342 2.58 11.10 9.13
N GLY A 343 3.74 10.69 8.64
CA GLY A 343 4.16 9.33 8.43
C GLY A 343 5.39 8.93 9.27
N PRO A 344 5.31 8.92 10.61
CA PRO A 344 6.35 8.31 11.42
C PRO A 344 6.31 6.79 11.26
N PRO A 345 7.44 6.08 11.47
CA PRO A 345 7.44 4.62 11.43
C PRO A 345 6.55 4.02 12.54
N GLY A 346 6.26 2.72 12.41
CA GLY A 346 5.77 1.86 13.47
C GLY A 346 6.90 0.99 14.00
N TYR A 347 6.68 -0.32 14.02
CA TYR A 347 7.74 -1.33 14.19
C TYR A 347 8.66 -1.40 12.98
N THR A 348 8.11 -1.11 11.79
CA THR A 348 8.84 -1.03 10.53
C THR A 348 8.75 0.36 9.93
N LEU A 349 9.50 0.60 8.86
CA LEU A 349 9.49 1.89 8.15
C LEU A 349 8.22 2.11 7.33
N ASP A 350 7.49 1.06 6.96
CA ASP A 350 6.23 1.19 6.23
C ASP A 350 5.08 1.69 7.11
N THR A 351 4.14 2.39 6.50
CA THR A 351 2.91 2.84 7.13
C THR A 351 1.77 2.86 6.13
N THR A 352 0.71 2.11 6.41
CA THR A 352 -0.50 2.03 5.57
C THR A 352 -1.17 3.39 5.36
N ARG A 353 -1.02 4.32 6.31
CA ARG A 353 -1.55 5.69 6.22
C ARG A 353 -1.00 6.48 5.06
N LEU A 354 0.23 6.18 4.62
CA LEU A 354 0.83 6.80 3.47
C LEU A 354 -0.10 6.71 2.25
N TYR A 355 -0.67 5.54 2.01
CA TYR A 355 -1.53 5.30 0.84
C TYR A 355 -2.92 5.91 1.02
N GLU A 356 -3.40 6.03 2.27
CA GLU A 356 -4.60 6.82 2.58
C GLU A 356 -4.39 8.30 2.24
N TYR A 357 -3.23 8.87 2.63
CA TYR A 357 -2.87 10.25 2.29
C TYR A 357 -2.88 10.47 0.78
N LEU A 358 -2.25 9.57 0.03
CA LEU A 358 -2.22 9.64 -1.43
C LEU A 358 -3.63 9.58 -2.05
N ALA A 359 -4.49 8.68 -1.55
CA ALA A 359 -5.86 8.52 -2.02
C ALA A 359 -6.72 9.77 -1.83
N PHE A 360 -6.46 10.54 -0.76
CA PHE A 360 -7.18 11.76 -0.42
C PHE A 360 -6.48 13.04 -0.91
N GLY A 361 -5.38 12.95 -1.64
CA GLY A 361 -4.63 14.11 -2.12
C GLY A 361 -3.93 14.90 -1.00
N VAL A 362 -3.62 14.26 0.11
CA VAL A 362 -2.88 14.81 1.24
C VAL A 362 -1.38 14.61 1.00
N VAL A 363 -0.58 15.65 1.22
CA VAL A 363 0.87 15.56 1.02
C VAL A 363 1.50 14.77 2.16
N PRO A 364 2.13 13.60 1.88
CA PRO A 364 2.75 12.80 2.93
C PRO A 364 4.03 13.43 3.45
N VAL A 365 4.27 13.29 4.76
CA VAL A 365 5.47 13.74 5.46
C VAL A 365 6.16 12.53 6.07
N PHE A 366 7.26 12.10 5.49
CA PHE A 366 8.12 11.08 6.08
C PHE A 366 8.92 11.67 7.23
N ILE A 367 8.86 11.05 8.40
CA ILE A 367 9.56 11.50 9.60
C ILE A 367 10.43 10.35 10.10
N GLY A 368 11.74 10.42 9.88
CA GLY A 368 12.66 9.32 10.16
C GLY A 368 12.38 8.06 9.31
N THR A 369 11.65 8.23 8.20
CA THR A 369 11.30 7.21 7.21
C THR A 369 11.57 7.72 5.80
N GLY A 370 11.23 6.95 4.79
CA GLY A 370 11.43 7.32 3.40
C GLY A 370 12.88 7.13 2.93
N PRO A 371 13.20 7.61 1.72
CA PRO A 371 14.50 7.35 1.09
C PRO A 371 15.70 7.84 1.91
N THR A 372 15.52 8.92 2.68
CA THR A 372 16.59 9.49 3.53
C THR A 372 16.88 8.65 4.79
N ALA A 373 16.05 7.68 5.09
CA ALA A 373 16.17 6.81 6.27
C ALA A 373 16.49 5.34 5.91
N GLY A 374 16.90 5.05 4.68
CA GLY A 374 17.17 3.69 4.21
C GLY A 374 15.91 2.89 3.90
N GLN A 375 14.84 3.56 3.50
CA GLN A 375 13.61 2.93 3.02
C GLN A 375 13.52 3.09 1.50
N VAL A 376 13.38 1.98 0.79
CA VAL A 376 12.98 1.95 -0.61
C VAL A 376 11.46 2.06 -0.66
N LEU A 377 10.94 3.03 -1.40
CA LEU A 377 9.50 3.25 -1.55
C LEU A 377 8.95 2.48 -2.75
N PRO A 378 7.63 2.18 -2.77
CA PRO A 378 7.02 1.51 -3.89
C PRO A 378 7.30 2.22 -5.21
N PHE A 379 7.86 1.46 -6.16
CA PHE A 379 8.08 1.93 -7.52
C PHE A 379 8.86 3.26 -7.64
N GLU A 380 9.82 3.51 -6.76
CA GLU A 380 10.53 4.81 -6.68
C GLU A 380 11.23 5.24 -7.99
N ARG A 381 11.49 4.30 -8.92
CA ARG A 381 12.03 4.61 -10.26
C ARG A 381 10.97 5.08 -11.25
N ASP A 382 9.68 4.87 -10.94
CA ASP A 382 8.54 5.19 -11.80
C ASP A 382 7.63 6.26 -11.20
N VAL A 383 7.84 6.59 -9.92
CA VAL A 383 7.01 7.50 -9.12
C VAL A 383 7.92 8.54 -8.48
N ASP A 384 7.63 9.79 -8.70
CA ASP A 384 8.40 10.90 -8.13
C ASP A 384 7.97 11.19 -6.67
N TRP A 385 8.41 10.33 -5.77
CA TRP A 385 8.15 10.48 -4.33
C TRP A 385 8.67 11.79 -3.76
N HIS A 386 9.82 12.27 -4.24
CA HIS A 386 10.39 13.54 -3.79
C HIS A 386 9.50 14.74 -4.15
N GLY A 387 8.96 14.74 -5.36
CA GLY A 387 8.07 15.81 -5.81
C GLY A 387 6.74 15.87 -5.06
N MET A 388 6.24 14.73 -4.54
CA MET A 388 4.93 14.65 -3.90
C MET A 388 4.97 14.49 -2.37
N SER A 389 6.14 14.48 -1.73
CA SER A 389 6.27 14.30 -0.28
C SER A 389 7.24 15.27 0.35
N ILE A 390 7.30 15.25 1.68
CA ILE A 390 8.30 15.96 2.48
C ILE A 390 9.03 14.91 3.31
N SER A 391 10.35 14.97 3.35
CA SER A 391 11.18 14.09 4.17
C SER A 391 11.87 14.90 5.27
N ILE A 392 11.65 14.48 6.52
CA ILE A 392 12.23 15.09 7.71
C ILE A 392 13.07 14.01 8.41
N PRO A 393 14.39 14.20 8.55
CA PRO A 393 15.24 13.26 9.26
C PRO A 393 14.84 13.10 10.72
N ARG A 394 15.18 11.95 11.34
CA ARG A 394 14.83 11.63 12.74
C ARG A 394 15.30 12.71 13.72
N ASP A 395 16.54 13.19 13.60
CA ASP A 395 17.13 14.20 14.47
C ASP A 395 16.42 15.57 14.40
N ARG A 396 15.69 15.82 13.31
CA ARG A 396 14.88 17.02 13.09
C ARG A 396 13.38 16.81 13.31
N ALA A 397 12.96 15.65 13.82
CA ALA A 397 11.54 15.34 14.04
C ALA A 397 10.82 16.37 14.93
N HIS A 398 11.52 16.92 15.93
CA HIS A 398 10.99 17.98 16.80
C HIS A 398 10.68 19.30 16.05
N GLN A 399 11.25 19.51 14.86
CA GLN A 399 11.04 20.68 14.01
C GLN A 399 9.86 20.54 13.04
N VAL A 400 9.15 19.42 13.03
CA VAL A 400 8.02 19.16 12.12
C VAL A 400 7.04 20.36 12.06
N PRO A 401 6.56 20.93 13.17
CA PRO A 401 5.62 22.05 13.11
C PRO A 401 6.20 23.30 12.42
N SER A 402 7.44 23.67 12.72
CA SER A 402 8.08 24.84 12.12
C SER A 402 8.38 24.62 10.63
N ILE A 403 8.83 23.41 10.25
CA ILE A 403 9.10 23.07 8.84
C ILE A 403 7.79 23.14 8.05
N LEU A 404 6.72 22.52 8.50
CA LEU A 404 5.45 22.51 7.76
C LEU A 404 4.84 23.90 7.62
N ARG A 405 4.95 24.74 8.62
CA ARG A 405 4.48 26.14 8.57
C ARG A 405 5.34 27.03 7.65
N SER A 406 6.60 26.68 7.40
CA SER A 406 7.48 27.41 6.50
C SER A 406 7.26 27.08 5.02
N ILE A 407 6.51 26.02 4.68
CA ILE A 407 6.21 25.64 3.30
C ILE A 407 5.30 26.69 2.67
N THR A 408 5.74 27.26 1.55
CA THR A 408 4.96 28.26 0.84
C THR A 408 3.72 27.66 0.19
N ALA A 409 2.70 28.50 -0.05
CA ALA A 409 1.47 28.07 -0.73
C ALA A 409 1.77 27.44 -2.11
N ASP A 410 2.70 28.03 -2.87
CA ASP A 410 3.08 27.53 -4.18
C ASP A 410 3.80 26.18 -4.12
N GLU A 411 4.66 25.97 -3.11
CA GLU A 411 5.33 24.70 -2.90
C GLU A 411 4.33 23.62 -2.50
N TYR A 412 3.44 23.93 -1.55
CA TYR A 412 2.38 23.04 -1.15
C TYR A 412 1.51 22.63 -2.34
N GLU A 413 1.05 23.58 -3.15
CA GLU A 413 0.17 23.29 -4.28
C GLU A 413 0.85 22.44 -5.36
N ARG A 414 2.13 22.70 -5.65
CA ARG A 414 2.90 21.82 -6.56
C ARG A 414 2.95 20.38 -6.05
N LYS A 415 3.23 20.18 -4.74
CA LYS A 415 3.28 18.84 -4.14
C LYS A 415 1.90 18.19 -4.13
N ARG A 416 0.86 18.91 -3.71
CA ARG A 416 -0.52 18.40 -3.69
C ARG A 416 -1.00 17.95 -5.08
N LYS A 417 -0.74 18.77 -6.09
CA LYS A 417 -1.06 18.43 -7.48
C LYS A 417 -0.36 17.14 -7.90
N LYS A 418 0.91 17.00 -7.56
CA LYS A 418 1.68 15.80 -7.86
C LYS A 418 1.17 14.55 -7.12
N VAL A 419 0.79 14.69 -5.85
CA VAL A 419 0.11 13.62 -5.11
C VAL A 419 -1.16 13.18 -5.85
N TRP A 420 -1.98 14.14 -6.29
CA TRP A 420 -3.23 13.85 -6.98
C TRP A 420 -3.04 13.19 -8.35
N GLU A 421 -2.06 13.63 -9.11
CA GLU A 421 -1.79 13.12 -10.46
C GLU A 421 -1.04 11.78 -10.47
N GLU A 422 -0.07 11.60 -9.57
CA GLU A 422 0.82 10.44 -9.56
C GLU A 422 0.62 9.50 -8.37
N GLY A 423 0.37 10.05 -7.17
CA GLY A 423 0.33 9.26 -5.92
C GLY A 423 -0.78 8.20 -5.92
N ARG A 424 -1.93 8.51 -6.52
CA ARG A 424 -3.04 7.55 -6.61
C ARG A 424 -2.72 6.29 -7.42
N ARG A 425 -1.69 6.36 -8.29
CA ARG A 425 -1.23 5.19 -9.07
C ARG A 425 -0.63 4.09 -8.20
N VAL A 426 -0.21 4.43 -6.99
CA VAL A 426 0.37 3.49 -6.01
C VAL A 426 -0.59 3.15 -4.87
N VAL A 427 -1.89 3.42 -5.02
CA VAL A 427 -2.94 2.95 -4.09
C VAL A 427 -3.49 1.63 -4.62
N LEU A 428 -3.37 0.55 -3.82
CA LEU A 428 -3.74 -0.80 -4.25
C LEU A 428 -5.23 -0.94 -4.58
N GLU A 429 -6.07 -0.31 -3.77
CA GLU A 429 -7.53 -0.40 -3.85
C GLU A 429 -8.11 0.46 -4.98
N GLY A 430 -7.29 1.33 -5.56
CA GLY A 430 -7.74 2.23 -6.62
C GLY A 430 -7.74 1.57 -7.99
N ARG A 431 -8.81 1.68 -8.77
CA ARG A 431 -8.82 1.27 -10.19
C ARG A 431 -7.81 2.07 -11.04
N GLU A 432 -7.50 3.29 -10.65
CA GLU A 432 -6.45 4.10 -11.27
C GLU A 432 -5.06 3.61 -10.86
N GLY A 433 -4.98 2.88 -9.74
CA GLY A 433 -3.79 2.23 -9.24
C GLY A 433 -3.36 1.11 -10.18
N ASN A 434 -2.47 1.44 -11.08
CA ASN A 434 -1.97 0.49 -12.05
C ASN A 434 -0.78 -0.29 -11.49
N VAL A 435 -0.95 -0.79 -10.25
CA VAL A 435 0.12 -1.45 -9.50
C VAL A 435 0.71 -2.62 -10.29
N TRP A 436 -0.12 -3.43 -10.94
CA TRP A 436 0.38 -4.51 -11.79
C TRP A 436 1.18 -4.01 -13.00
N LYS A 437 0.83 -2.86 -13.60
CA LYS A 437 1.66 -2.28 -14.68
C LYS A 437 3.00 -1.75 -14.14
N LEU A 438 3.03 -1.22 -12.93
CA LEU A 438 4.26 -0.80 -12.28
C LEU A 438 5.14 -2.02 -11.92
N ILE A 439 4.55 -3.09 -11.37
CA ILE A 439 5.23 -4.37 -11.15
C ILE A 439 5.80 -4.90 -12.48
N ALA A 440 4.98 -4.97 -13.52
CA ALA A 440 5.39 -5.44 -14.83
C ALA A 440 6.58 -4.66 -15.41
N ARG A 441 6.59 -3.34 -15.26
CA ARG A 441 7.74 -2.50 -15.68
C ARG A 441 9.02 -2.84 -14.92
N GLN A 442 8.93 -3.08 -13.61
CA GLN A 442 10.10 -3.45 -12.83
C GLN A 442 10.60 -4.85 -13.19
N LEU A 443 9.71 -5.82 -13.35
CA LEU A 443 10.05 -7.16 -13.80
C LEU A 443 10.75 -7.15 -15.18
N CYS A 444 10.27 -6.34 -16.10
CA CYS A 444 10.93 -6.15 -17.39
C CYS A 444 12.35 -5.60 -17.27
N ARG A 445 12.56 -4.63 -16.39
CA ARG A 445 13.91 -4.09 -16.12
C ARG A 445 14.83 -5.15 -15.54
N MET A 446 14.34 -5.93 -14.58
CA MET A 446 15.11 -6.99 -13.93
C MET A 446 15.51 -8.08 -14.95
N LYS A 447 14.58 -8.50 -15.82
CA LYS A 447 14.86 -9.45 -16.87
C LYS A 447 15.95 -8.96 -17.84
N ARG A 448 15.95 -7.67 -18.20
CA ARG A 448 17.00 -7.07 -19.04
C ARG A 448 18.36 -7.03 -18.38
N LEU A 449 18.39 -6.85 -17.06
CA LEU A 449 19.63 -6.80 -16.28
C LEU A 449 20.16 -8.20 -15.93
N GLY A 450 19.49 -9.27 -16.40
CA GLY A 450 19.84 -10.64 -16.07
C GLY A 450 19.52 -11.05 -14.63
N VAL A 451 18.85 -10.21 -13.87
CA VAL A 451 18.53 -10.46 -12.45
C VAL A 451 17.43 -11.51 -12.29
N ALA A 452 16.50 -11.57 -13.25
CA ALA A 452 15.41 -12.55 -13.29
C ALA A 452 15.77 -13.84 -14.05
N ALA A 453 16.89 -13.88 -14.75
CA ALA A 453 17.51 -15.13 -15.19
C ALA A 453 18.40 -15.58 -14.02
N GLY A 454 18.14 -16.74 -13.45
CA GLY A 454 19.01 -17.30 -12.38
C GLY A 454 20.49 -17.18 -12.73
N PRO A 455 21.40 -17.32 -11.78
CA PRO A 455 22.82 -17.27 -12.08
C PRO A 455 23.07 -18.28 -13.22
N GLU A 456 23.61 -17.80 -14.34
CA GLU A 456 24.28 -18.72 -15.27
C GLU A 456 25.24 -19.51 -14.40
N ILE A 457 24.98 -20.79 -14.25
CA ILE A 457 25.94 -21.71 -13.65
C ILE A 457 27.17 -21.58 -14.56
N ALA A 458 28.10 -20.77 -14.12
CA ALA A 458 29.40 -20.74 -14.77
C ALA A 458 29.98 -22.15 -14.58
N ASN A 459 29.78 -22.97 -15.59
CA ASN A 459 30.52 -24.21 -15.74
C ASN A 459 31.98 -23.81 -15.96
N ASN A 460 32.73 -23.81 -14.89
CA ASN A 460 34.19 -23.93 -14.88
C ASN A 460 34.56 -25.22 -14.22
#